data_f04de5a061e28fbc7db6b10a53f250b2
#
_entry.id   f04de5a061e28fbc7db6b10a53f250b2
#
_cell.length_a   1.000
_cell.length_b   1.000
_cell.length_c   1.000
_cell.angle_alpha   90.00
_cell.angle_beta   90.00
_cell.angle_gamma   90.00
#
_symmetry.space_group_name_H-M   'P 1'
#
loop_
_entity.id
_entity.type
_entity.pdbx_description
1 polymer ?
#
loop_
_entity_poly.entity_id
_entity_poly.type
_entity_poly.pdbx_seq_one_letter_code
_entity_poly.pdbx_strand_id
1 'polypeptide(L)'
;IFDKADYDYKKGISTENILDVLKHTNDIKILWRDNNSDSKGVALRVDFEDYRTSKTNTICDEECRDEGMIIGLDEYIKNNQGKDILIVLHQMGNHGPAYYKRYPKEFEKFTPVCKSNQLEQCTQEEVSNAYDNAILYTDYFLSKVINFLKPYSNNYETAMLYMSDHGESLGENGIYLHGLPYFMAPDEQKHIGSIMWFGGKDIKEDIDIEKLNSYKNQPFSQDDLFHTLLGLFEVE
;
A
#
# COMPACT_ATOMS: atom_id res chain seq x y z
N ILE A 1 -10.04 1.42 6.48
CA ILE A 1 -10.02 0.15 7.20
C ILE A 1 -11.07 0.12 8.33
N PHE A 2 -11.41 1.25 8.92
CA PHE A 2 -12.50 1.40 9.91
C PHE A 2 -13.70 2.08 9.26
N ASP A 3 -14.92 1.69 9.69
CA ASP A 3 -16.19 2.22 9.17
C ASP A 3 -16.38 3.74 9.42
N LYS A 4 -15.60 4.39 10.26
CA LYS A 4 -15.74 5.82 10.60
C LYS A 4 -14.42 6.51 10.90
N ALA A 5 -14.38 7.81 10.56
CA ALA A 5 -13.26 8.73 10.79
C ALA A 5 -12.91 9.04 12.26
N ASP A 6 -13.54 8.41 13.24
CA ASP A 6 -13.25 8.60 14.67
C ASP A 6 -12.11 7.68 15.13
N TYR A 7 -10.95 7.74 14.46
CA TYR A 7 -9.82 6.93 14.84
C TYR A 7 -9.15 7.45 16.12
N ASP A 8 -9.17 6.61 17.15
CA ASP A 8 -8.28 6.69 18.31
C ASP A 8 -7.44 5.42 18.36
N TYR A 9 -6.13 5.52 18.55
CA TYR A 9 -5.22 4.36 18.53
C TYR A 9 -5.64 3.24 19.48
N LYS A 10 -6.03 3.58 20.72
CA LYS A 10 -6.49 2.59 21.70
C LYS A 10 -7.82 1.95 21.29
N LYS A 11 -8.71 2.75 20.74
CA LYS A 11 -10.00 2.33 20.22
C LYS A 11 -9.81 1.46 18.97
N GLY A 12 -8.88 1.83 18.08
CA GLY A 12 -8.54 1.09 16.88
C GLY A 12 -8.00 -0.32 17.17
N ILE A 13 -7.15 -0.49 18.19
CA ILE A 13 -6.64 -1.81 18.60
C ILE A 13 -7.76 -2.72 19.13
N SER A 14 -8.74 -2.17 19.83
CA SER A 14 -9.83 -2.91 20.48
C SER A 14 -11.08 -3.06 19.63
N THR A 15 -11.17 -2.35 18.51
CA THR A 15 -12.33 -2.37 17.60
C THR A 15 -12.04 -3.27 16.41
N GLU A 16 -13.04 -4.02 15.96
CA GLU A 16 -12.95 -4.78 14.72
C GLU A 16 -12.76 -3.85 13.52
N ASN A 17 -11.92 -4.26 12.59
CA ASN A 17 -11.66 -3.59 11.33
C ASN A 17 -12.08 -4.48 10.16
N ILE A 18 -11.93 -4.02 8.93
CA ILE A 18 -12.35 -4.78 7.73
C ILE A 18 -11.71 -6.18 7.66
N LEU A 19 -10.46 -6.35 8.13
CA LEU A 19 -9.82 -7.66 8.10
C LEU A 19 -10.50 -8.64 9.06
N ASP A 20 -11.00 -8.15 10.20
CA ASP A 20 -11.77 -8.97 11.14
C ASP A 20 -13.11 -9.38 10.54
N VAL A 21 -13.81 -8.44 9.89
CA VAL A 21 -15.09 -8.72 9.23
C VAL A 21 -14.92 -9.77 8.15
N LEU A 22 -13.94 -9.62 7.27
CA LEU A 22 -13.63 -10.62 6.24
C LEU A 22 -13.24 -11.97 6.83
N LYS A 23 -12.49 -11.98 7.93
CA LYS A 23 -12.09 -13.21 8.63
C LYS A 23 -13.28 -13.98 9.22
N HIS A 24 -14.35 -13.30 9.64
CA HIS A 24 -15.55 -13.94 10.19
C HIS A 24 -16.29 -14.82 9.18
N THR A 25 -16.12 -14.61 7.88
CA THR A 25 -16.71 -15.46 6.84
C THR A 25 -16.17 -16.88 6.88
N ASN A 26 -14.98 -17.12 7.43
CA ASN A 26 -14.22 -18.37 7.44
C ASN A 26 -13.79 -18.89 6.07
N ASP A 27 -14.17 -18.24 5.00
CA ASP A 27 -13.83 -18.60 3.62
C ASP A 27 -12.69 -17.78 3.06
N ILE A 28 -12.38 -16.63 3.67
CA ILE A 28 -11.31 -15.74 3.26
C ILE A 28 -10.06 -15.97 4.12
N LYS A 29 -8.93 -16.25 3.49
CA LYS A 29 -7.61 -16.30 4.11
C LYS A 29 -6.94 -14.95 4.02
N ILE A 30 -6.41 -14.44 5.13
CA ILE A 30 -5.83 -13.10 5.20
C ILE A 30 -4.40 -13.20 5.67
N LEU A 31 -3.47 -12.67 4.87
CA LEU A 31 -2.06 -12.54 5.19
C LEU A 31 -1.66 -11.07 5.16
N TRP A 32 -1.00 -10.59 6.22
CA TRP A 32 -0.35 -9.29 6.26
C TRP A 32 1.17 -9.46 6.24
N ARG A 33 1.83 -8.94 5.21
CA ARG A 33 3.29 -8.80 5.13
C ARG A 33 3.68 -7.35 5.36
N ASP A 34 4.56 -7.14 6.33
CA ASP A 34 4.95 -5.80 6.77
C ASP A 34 6.42 -5.51 6.48
N ASN A 35 6.66 -4.51 5.64
CA ASN A 35 8.00 -3.91 5.44
C ASN A 35 8.06 -2.47 5.95
N ASN A 36 7.02 -1.99 6.63
CA ASN A 36 6.95 -0.67 7.25
C ASN A 36 7.21 -0.77 8.78
N SER A 37 6.93 0.29 9.50
CA SER A 37 7.25 0.38 10.93
C SER A 37 6.26 -0.31 11.85
N ASP A 38 4.94 -0.21 11.56
CA ASP A 38 3.86 -0.69 12.42
C ASP A 38 2.53 -0.70 11.67
N SER A 39 1.72 -1.75 11.86
CA SER A 39 0.36 -1.86 11.32
C SER A 39 -0.68 -0.99 12.05
N LYS A 40 -0.28 -0.24 13.07
CA LYS A 40 -1.17 0.53 13.96
C LYS A 40 -2.32 -0.30 14.54
N GLY A 41 -2.06 -1.57 14.81
CA GLY A 41 -3.03 -2.50 15.37
C GLY A 41 -3.97 -3.17 14.36
N VAL A 42 -3.92 -2.81 13.08
CA VAL A 42 -4.82 -3.36 12.05
C VAL A 42 -4.58 -4.85 11.83
N ALA A 43 -3.31 -5.29 11.84
CA ALA A 43 -2.92 -6.68 11.55
C ALA A 43 -2.87 -7.62 12.78
N LEU A 44 -3.31 -7.18 13.96
CA LEU A 44 -3.13 -7.95 15.22
C LEU A 44 -3.87 -9.29 15.24
N ARG A 45 -4.89 -9.47 14.42
CA ARG A 45 -5.81 -10.62 14.46
C ARG A 45 -5.80 -11.46 13.18
N VAL A 46 -4.85 -11.19 12.27
CA VAL A 46 -4.64 -11.95 11.03
C VAL A 46 -3.25 -12.56 10.99
N ASP A 47 -2.99 -13.44 10.01
CA ASP A 47 -1.65 -14.00 9.83
C ASP A 47 -0.69 -12.87 9.44
N PHE A 48 0.42 -12.77 10.17
CA PHE A 48 1.37 -11.67 10.06
C PHE A 48 2.79 -12.18 9.81
N GLU A 49 3.46 -11.59 8.84
CA GLU A 49 4.86 -11.85 8.52
C GLU A 49 5.66 -10.54 8.49
N ASP A 50 6.76 -10.49 9.27
CA ASP A 50 7.67 -9.35 9.33
C ASP A 50 8.74 -9.45 8.24
N TYR A 51 8.70 -8.54 7.26
CA TYR A 51 9.64 -8.44 6.14
C TYR A 51 10.65 -7.30 6.28
N ARG A 52 10.74 -6.66 7.43
CA ARG A 52 11.67 -5.54 7.72
C ARG A 52 13.11 -5.99 7.96
N THR A 53 13.35 -7.28 8.00
CA THR A 53 14.68 -7.82 8.32
C THR A 53 15.11 -8.89 7.33
N SER A 54 16.42 -9.03 7.15
CA SER A 54 17.01 -10.05 6.26
C SER A 54 16.77 -11.51 6.71
N LYS A 55 16.11 -11.73 7.84
CA LYS A 55 15.70 -13.08 8.26
C LYS A 55 14.55 -13.63 7.43
N THR A 56 13.68 -12.77 6.98
CA THR A 56 12.48 -13.09 6.20
C THR A 56 12.53 -12.50 4.80
N ASN A 57 12.99 -11.27 4.67
CA ASN A 57 13.15 -10.59 3.40
C ASN A 57 14.55 -10.83 2.83
N THR A 58 14.65 -11.52 1.72
CA THR A 58 15.94 -11.84 1.10
C THR A 58 16.48 -10.72 0.20
N ILE A 59 15.71 -9.65 -0.01
CA ILE A 59 16.10 -8.49 -0.80
C ILE A 59 16.32 -7.30 0.12
N CYS A 60 17.51 -7.24 0.72
CA CYS A 60 17.92 -6.16 1.60
C CYS A 60 19.31 -5.66 1.18
N ASP A 61 19.48 -4.33 1.18
CA ASP A 61 20.76 -3.64 1.08
C ASP A 61 20.97 -2.75 2.32
N GLU A 62 20.85 -1.43 2.23
CA GLU A 62 20.80 -0.56 3.42
C GLU A 62 19.47 -0.73 4.19
N GLU A 63 18.39 -1.02 3.48
CA GLU A 63 17.05 -1.33 4.01
C GLU A 63 16.50 -2.56 3.28
N CYS A 64 15.53 -3.25 3.88
CA CYS A 64 14.83 -4.32 3.19
C CYS A 64 13.85 -3.75 2.18
N ARG A 65 13.82 -4.33 0.97
CA ARG A 65 13.07 -3.80 -0.17
C ARG A 65 11.66 -4.36 -0.22
N ASP A 66 10.70 -3.53 -0.64
CA ASP A 66 9.28 -3.90 -0.71
C ASP A 66 9.04 -5.10 -1.63
N GLU A 67 9.79 -5.24 -2.71
CA GLU A 67 9.69 -6.38 -3.63
C GLU A 67 9.99 -7.74 -2.97
N GLY A 68 10.72 -7.76 -1.87
CA GLY A 68 10.93 -8.98 -1.09
C GLY A 68 9.65 -9.56 -0.52
N MET A 69 8.61 -8.75 -0.29
CA MET A 69 7.31 -9.22 0.20
C MET A 69 6.56 -10.13 -0.80
N ILE A 70 6.96 -10.15 -2.07
CA ILE A 70 6.33 -11.03 -3.09
C ILE A 70 6.88 -12.46 -3.00
N ILE A 71 8.09 -12.63 -2.48
CA ILE A 71 8.79 -13.93 -2.48
C ILE A 71 8.04 -14.94 -1.61
N GLY A 72 7.76 -16.13 -2.17
CA GLY A 72 7.07 -17.22 -1.46
C GLY A 72 5.55 -17.05 -1.33
N LEU A 73 4.95 -16.01 -1.93
CA LEU A 73 3.48 -15.88 -1.97
C LEU A 73 2.80 -17.00 -2.79
N ASP A 74 3.49 -17.53 -3.78
CA ASP A 74 3.02 -18.68 -4.56
C ASP A 74 2.79 -19.92 -3.68
N GLU A 75 3.66 -20.18 -2.70
CA GLU A 75 3.49 -21.25 -1.74
C GLU A 75 2.29 -20.98 -0.80
N TYR A 76 2.13 -19.74 -0.34
CA TYR A 76 0.98 -19.37 0.47
C TYR A 76 -0.34 -19.58 -0.28
N ILE A 77 -0.43 -19.12 -1.53
CA ILE A 77 -1.63 -19.33 -2.38
C ILE A 77 -1.88 -20.81 -2.60
N LYS A 78 -0.85 -21.59 -2.91
CA LYS A 78 -0.95 -23.04 -3.12
C LYS A 78 -1.48 -23.78 -1.87
N ASN A 79 -1.05 -23.36 -0.69
CA ASN A 79 -1.47 -23.99 0.57
C ASN A 79 -2.90 -23.61 0.99
N ASN A 80 -3.49 -22.59 0.34
CA ASN A 80 -4.84 -22.11 0.63
C ASN A 80 -5.79 -22.24 -0.57
N GLN A 81 -5.54 -23.20 -1.46
CA GLN A 81 -6.40 -23.46 -2.63
C GLN A 81 -7.85 -23.73 -2.21
N GLY A 82 -8.80 -23.20 -2.98
CA GLY A 82 -10.24 -23.35 -2.72
C GLY A 82 -10.77 -22.38 -1.66
N LYS A 83 -9.94 -21.38 -1.28
CA LYS A 83 -10.35 -20.25 -0.43
C LYS A 83 -10.12 -18.94 -1.19
N ASP A 84 -10.87 -17.92 -0.84
CA ASP A 84 -10.54 -16.57 -1.21
C ASP A 84 -9.35 -16.08 -0.40
N ILE A 85 -8.52 -15.25 -1.00
CA ILE A 85 -7.24 -14.86 -0.39
C ILE A 85 -7.08 -13.35 -0.47
N LEU A 86 -6.94 -12.72 0.69
CA LEU A 86 -6.52 -11.32 0.82
C LEU A 86 -5.07 -11.27 1.29
N ILE A 87 -4.21 -10.67 0.50
CA ILE A 87 -2.81 -10.42 0.87
C ILE A 87 -2.60 -8.91 0.97
N VAL A 88 -2.21 -8.44 2.14
CA VAL A 88 -1.85 -7.05 2.38
C VAL A 88 -0.32 -6.95 2.36
N LEU A 89 0.20 -6.12 1.46
CA LEU A 89 1.63 -5.80 1.36
C LEU A 89 1.84 -4.38 1.89
N HIS A 90 2.20 -4.28 3.16
CA HIS A 90 2.40 -2.98 3.82
C HIS A 90 3.81 -2.47 3.53
N GLN A 91 3.90 -1.61 2.54
CA GLN A 91 5.15 -1.09 2.00
C GLN A 91 5.85 -0.12 2.96
N MET A 92 7.19 -0.06 2.89
CA MET A 92 7.95 1.11 3.30
C MET A 92 7.67 2.28 2.34
N GLY A 93 7.53 1.98 1.06
CA GLY A 93 7.15 2.96 0.04
C GLY A 93 8.03 4.20 0.07
N ASN A 94 7.39 5.36 0.03
CA ASN A 94 8.06 6.67 0.00
C ASN A 94 8.19 7.31 1.38
N HIS A 95 8.19 6.53 2.45
CA HIS A 95 8.18 7.03 3.83
C HIS A 95 9.38 7.94 4.14
N GLY A 96 9.09 9.20 4.50
CA GLY A 96 10.10 10.22 4.86
C GLY A 96 10.75 10.00 6.23
N PRO A 97 11.73 10.88 6.57
CA PRO A 97 12.36 11.88 5.72
C PRO A 97 13.49 11.35 4.83
N ALA A 98 13.92 10.11 4.98
CA ALA A 98 15.08 9.54 4.29
C ALA A 98 14.72 8.97 2.91
N TYR A 99 14.09 9.76 2.03
CA TYR A 99 13.64 9.31 0.70
C TYR A 99 14.75 8.64 -0.11
N TYR A 100 15.99 9.12 -0.02
CA TYR A 100 17.17 8.55 -0.72
C TYR A 100 17.49 7.11 -0.35
N LYS A 101 16.93 6.60 0.75
CA LYS A 101 17.07 5.19 1.18
C LYS A 101 15.95 4.28 0.67
N ARG A 102 14.83 4.84 0.17
CA ARG A 102 13.62 4.08 -0.17
C ARG A 102 13.72 3.30 -1.47
N TYR A 103 14.78 3.48 -2.23
CA TYR A 103 15.00 2.82 -3.52
C TYR A 103 16.43 2.30 -3.66
N PRO A 104 16.63 1.20 -4.41
CA PRO A 104 17.95 0.73 -4.79
C PRO A 104 18.66 1.72 -5.72
N LYS A 105 19.99 1.70 -5.74
CA LYS A 105 20.81 2.67 -6.50
C LYS A 105 20.45 2.78 -7.99
N GLU A 106 20.03 1.69 -8.61
CA GLU A 106 19.62 1.67 -10.02
C GLU A 106 18.36 2.52 -10.30
N PHE A 107 17.59 2.85 -9.27
CA PHE A 107 16.42 3.73 -9.36
C PHE A 107 16.74 5.20 -9.10
N GLU A 108 17.97 5.58 -8.78
CA GLU A 108 18.41 6.98 -8.69
C GLU A 108 18.56 7.59 -10.09
N LYS A 109 17.42 7.92 -10.73
CA LYS A 109 17.37 8.48 -12.09
C LYS A 109 17.30 10.01 -12.10
N PHE A 110 16.62 10.59 -11.12
CA PHE A 110 16.52 12.03 -10.94
C PHE A 110 17.60 12.50 -10.00
N THR A 111 18.42 13.45 -10.42
CA THR A 111 19.61 13.95 -9.69
C THR A 111 19.76 15.45 -9.89
N PRO A 112 20.36 16.18 -8.92
CA PRO A 112 20.92 15.71 -7.63
C PRO A 112 19.84 15.26 -6.63
N VAL A 113 20.24 14.50 -5.59
CA VAL A 113 19.31 14.00 -4.56
C VAL A 113 19.70 14.48 -3.17
N CYS A 114 18.72 14.81 -2.34
CA CYS A 114 18.89 15.06 -0.93
C CYS A 114 19.28 13.76 -0.21
N LYS A 115 20.47 13.69 0.38
CA LYS A 115 20.99 12.57 1.17
C LYS A 115 21.02 12.88 2.67
N SER A 116 20.03 13.64 3.13
CA SER A 116 19.88 14.07 4.53
C SER A 116 18.47 13.76 5.02
N ASN A 117 18.36 13.52 6.34
CA ASN A 117 17.05 13.48 7.01
C ASN A 117 16.57 14.90 7.41
N GLN A 118 17.42 15.90 7.27
CA GLN A 118 17.11 17.31 7.51
C GLN A 118 16.83 17.97 6.16
N LEU A 119 15.59 17.78 5.68
CA LEU A 119 15.18 18.17 4.34
C LEU A 119 15.35 19.67 4.06
N GLU A 120 15.22 20.49 5.10
CA GLU A 120 15.41 21.94 5.04
C GLU A 120 16.86 22.38 4.70
N GLN A 121 17.82 21.46 4.77
CA GLN A 121 19.22 21.71 4.37
C GLN A 121 19.47 21.41 2.89
N CYS A 122 18.53 20.80 2.22
CA CYS A 122 18.59 20.49 0.79
C CYS A 122 17.82 21.54 -0.01
N THR A 123 18.13 21.64 -1.29
CA THR A 123 17.32 22.40 -2.22
C THR A 123 16.00 21.68 -2.49
N GLN A 124 14.98 22.42 -2.92
CA GLN A 124 13.68 21.85 -3.31
C GLN A 124 13.85 20.78 -4.40
N GLU A 125 14.73 21.01 -5.36
CA GLU A 125 15.02 20.07 -6.43
C GLU A 125 15.61 18.76 -5.89
N GLU A 126 16.55 18.82 -4.96
CA GLU A 126 17.16 17.63 -4.36
C GLU A 126 16.15 16.78 -3.58
N VAL A 127 15.23 17.44 -2.85
CA VAL A 127 14.17 16.76 -2.10
C VAL A 127 13.18 16.10 -3.07
N SER A 128 12.71 16.84 -4.08
CA SER A 128 11.79 16.32 -5.09
C SER A 128 12.39 15.15 -5.87
N ASN A 129 13.64 15.28 -6.33
CA ASN A 129 14.33 14.20 -7.04
C ASN A 129 14.47 12.93 -6.19
N ALA A 130 14.76 13.06 -4.89
CA ALA A 130 14.84 11.92 -4.00
C ALA A 130 13.48 11.23 -3.84
N TYR A 131 12.41 12.01 -3.72
CA TYR A 131 11.06 11.50 -3.63
C TYR A 131 10.59 10.86 -4.95
N ASP A 132 10.86 11.47 -6.09
CA ASP A 132 10.49 10.96 -7.41
C ASP A 132 11.18 9.62 -7.73
N ASN A 133 12.44 9.44 -7.30
CA ASN A 133 13.10 8.14 -7.40
C ASN A 133 12.41 7.07 -6.54
N ALA A 134 11.90 7.44 -5.36
CA ALA A 134 11.13 6.52 -4.52
C ALA A 134 9.77 6.17 -5.16
N ILE A 135 9.08 7.14 -5.79
CA ILE A 135 7.88 6.90 -6.60
C ILE A 135 8.17 5.93 -7.75
N LEU A 136 9.28 6.15 -8.47
CA LEU A 136 9.69 5.26 -9.57
C LEU A 136 9.90 3.82 -9.09
N TYR A 137 10.46 3.64 -7.89
CA TYR A 137 10.62 2.31 -7.30
C TYR A 137 9.28 1.71 -6.83
N THR A 138 8.38 2.52 -6.30
CA THR A 138 7.01 2.09 -5.95
C THR A 138 6.26 1.62 -7.20
N ASP A 139 6.33 2.35 -8.32
CA ASP A 139 5.74 1.93 -9.60
C ASP A 139 6.30 0.57 -10.07
N TYR A 140 7.61 0.40 -10.00
CA TYR A 140 8.26 -0.87 -10.29
C TYR A 140 7.72 -2.00 -9.40
N PHE A 141 7.61 -1.78 -8.08
CA PHE A 141 7.07 -2.76 -7.16
C PHE A 141 5.63 -3.16 -7.52
N LEU A 142 4.75 -2.18 -7.78
CA LEU A 142 3.37 -2.45 -8.21
C LEU A 142 3.31 -3.25 -9.50
N SER A 143 4.21 -2.94 -10.45
CA SER A 143 4.33 -3.73 -11.69
C SER A 143 4.72 -5.20 -11.42
N LYS A 144 5.56 -5.45 -10.41
CA LYS A 144 5.93 -6.82 -9.98
C LYS A 144 4.73 -7.53 -9.36
N VAL A 145 3.94 -6.85 -8.54
CA VAL A 145 2.70 -7.42 -7.95
C VAL A 145 1.72 -7.81 -9.06
N ILE A 146 1.48 -6.92 -10.02
CA ILE A 146 0.61 -7.21 -11.17
C ILE A 146 1.14 -8.42 -11.96
N ASN A 147 2.44 -8.46 -12.25
CA ASN A 147 3.04 -9.57 -12.98
C ASN A 147 3.02 -10.89 -12.21
N PHE A 148 3.09 -10.84 -10.87
CA PHE A 148 2.89 -11.99 -10.01
C PHE A 148 1.43 -12.51 -10.08
N LEU A 149 0.44 -11.63 -10.11
CA LEU A 149 -0.97 -11.99 -10.14
C LEU A 149 -1.44 -12.53 -11.51
N LYS A 150 -0.88 -12.04 -12.62
CA LYS A 150 -1.31 -12.43 -13.98
C LYS A 150 -1.45 -13.94 -14.22
N PRO A 151 -0.51 -14.82 -13.82
CA PRO A 151 -0.65 -16.26 -14.01
C PRO A 151 -1.84 -16.86 -13.26
N TYR A 152 -2.21 -16.28 -12.12
CA TYR A 152 -3.32 -16.75 -11.30
C TYR A 152 -4.69 -16.39 -11.89
N SER A 153 -4.76 -15.40 -12.77
CA SER A 153 -6.00 -14.94 -13.42
C SER A 153 -6.68 -16.01 -14.31
N ASN A 154 -6.05 -17.17 -14.49
CA ASN A 154 -6.67 -18.32 -15.16
C ASN A 154 -7.55 -19.16 -14.22
N ASN A 155 -7.29 -19.10 -12.90
CA ASN A 155 -7.93 -19.94 -11.89
C ASN A 155 -8.61 -19.14 -10.78
N TYR A 156 -8.34 -17.84 -10.70
CA TYR A 156 -8.89 -16.90 -9.72
C TYR A 156 -9.31 -15.63 -10.42
N GLU A 157 -10.30 -14.98 -9.90
CA GLU A 157 -10.50 -13.56 -10.13
C GLU A 157 -9.48 -12.80 -9.30
N THR A 158 -8.59 -12.09 -9.98
CA THR A 158 -7.48 -11.44 -9.32
C THR A 158 -7.63 -9.93 -9.36
N ALA A 159 -7.37 -9.29 -8.25
CA ALA A 159 -7.36 -7.83 -8.17
C ALA A 159 -6.13 -7.35 -7.39
N MET A 160 -5.63 -6.18 -7.76
CA MET A 160 -4.69 -5.40 -6.95
C MET A 160 -5.33 -4.03 -6.68
N LEU A 161 -5.41 -3.67 -5.42
CA LEU A 161 -5.76 -2.33 -4.97
C LEU A 161 -4.55 -1.74 -4.27
N TYR A 162 -4.01 -0.67 -4.82
CA TYR A 162 -3.00 0.17 -4.18
C TYR A 162 -3.65 1.47 -3.72
N MET A 163 -3.31 1.88 -2.52
CA MET A 163 -3.71 3.17 -1.97
C MET A 163 -2.60 3.66 -1.02
N SER A 164 -2.17 4.90 -1.20
CA SER A 164 -1.31 5.55 -0.21
C SER A 164 -2.11 5.86 1.04
N ASP A 165 -1.49 5.75 2.22
CA ASP A 165 -2.12 6.09 3.50
C ASP A 165 -2.21 7.60 3.73
N HIS A 166 -1.27 8.38 3.19
CA HIS A 166 -1.27 9.84 3.16
C HIS A 166 -0.43 10.37 2.00
N GLY A 167 -0.55 11.65 1.74
CA GLY A 167 0.37 12.38 0.87
C GLY A 167 1.55 12.95 1.66
N GLU A 168 2.42 13.72 1.00
CA GLU A 168 3.66 14.22 1.58
C GLU A 168 3.96 15.64 1.12
N SER A 169 4.29 16.53 2.06
CA SER A 169 4.83 17.85 1.75
C SER A 169 6.34 17.78 1.57
N LEU A 170 6.84 18.31 0.47
CA LEU A 170 8.26 18.26 0.10
C LEU A 170 9.00 19.59 0.30
N GLY A 171 8.39 20.55 0.98
CA GLY A 171 8.96 21.87 1.25
C GLY A 171 8.09 23.03 0.76
N GLU A 172 6.89 22.77 0.25
CA GLU A 172 5.92 23.79 -0.15
C GLU A 172 5.60 24.67 1.07
N ASN A 173 5.76 25.99 0.90
CA ASN A 173 5.61 26.97 1.97
C ASN A 173 6.46 26.69 3.22
N GLY A 174 7.60 25.98 3.08
CA GLY A 174 8.48 25.57 4.18
C GLY A 174 7.92 24.42 5.03
N ILE A 175 6.87 23.72 4.53
CA ILE A 175 6.28 22.56 5.19
C ILE A 175 6.89 21.30 4.60
N TYR A 176 7.33 20.38 5.46
CA TYR A 176 7.89 19.09 5.08
C TYR A 176 7.13 17.96 5.77
N LEU A 177 7.16 16.76 5.14
CA LEU A 177 6.56 15.55 5.68
C LEU A 177 5.02 15.66 5.80
N HIS A 178 4.44 14.95 6.75
CA HIS A 178 3.00 14.86 7.02
C HIS A 178 2.72 14.98 8.53
N GLY A 179 1.44 14.89 8.92
CA GLY A 179 1.03 14.84 10.33
C GLY A 179 0.44 16.15 10.86
N LEU A 180 0.24 17.15 10.01
CA LEU A 180 -0.57 18.30 10.38
C LEU A 180 -2.03 17.88 10.62
N PRO A 181 -2.74 18.52 11.58
CA PRO A 181 -4.18 18.30 11.72
C PRO A 181 -4.88 18.49 10.37
N TYR A 182 -5.86 17.62 10.05
CA TYR A 182 -6.50 17.56 8.74
C TYR A 182 -7.00 18.92 8.21
N PHE A 183 -7.56 19.76 9.10
CA PHE A 183 -8.05 21.10 8.74
C PHE A 183 -6.95 22.11 8.44
N MET A 184 -5.69 21.84 8.83
CA MET A 184 -4.50 22.67 8.55
C MET A 184 -3.59 22.06 7.49
N ALA A 185 -3.73 20.75 7.24
CA ALA A 185 -2.90 20.04 6.31
C ALA A 185 -3.12 20.56 4.89
N PRO A 186 -2.04 20.85 4.13
CA PRO A 186 -2.14 21.21 2.72
C PRO A 186 -2.60 20.02 1.87
N ASP A 187 -2.99 20.30 0.64
CA ASP A 187 -3.54 19.26 -0.24
C ASP A 187 -2.50 18.19 -0.58
N GLU A 188 -1.22 18.53 -0.61
CA GLU A 188 -0.10 17.61 -0.78
C GLU A 188 -0.06 16.48 0.25
N GLN A 189 -0.58 16.72 1.46
CA GLN A 189 -0.68 15.69 2.51
C GLN A 189 -1.98 14.89 2.47
N LYS A 190 -3.00 15.34 1.74
CA LYS A 190 -4.36 14.76 1.71
C LYS A 190 -4.71 14.10 0.40
N HIS A 191 -4.17 14.61 -0.72
CA HIS A 191 -4.45 14.07 -2.04
C HIS A 191 -3.51 12.91 -2.32
N ILE A 192 -4.07 11.69 -2.29
CA ILE A 192 -3.32 10.44 -2.40
C ILE A 192 -3.54 9.75 -3.74
N GLY A 193 -2.54 8.97 -4.17
CA GLY A 193 -2.66 8.08 -5.31
C GLY A 193 -3.38 6.78 -4.96
N SER A 194 -4.26 6.34 -5.86
CA SER A 194 -4.89 5.02 -5.78
C SER A 194 -4.92 4.38 -7.16
N ILE A 195 -4.63 3.09 -7.22
CA ILE A 195 -4.60 2.29 -8.46
C ILE A 195 -5.34 0.99 -8.23
N MET A 196 -6.24 0.65 -9.16
CA MET A 196 -6.87 -0.67 -9.22
C MET A 196 -6.45 -1.38 -10.50
N TRP A 197 -6.14 -2.66 -10.37
CA TRP A 197 -5.90 -3.56 -11.49
C TRP A 197 -6.71 -4.83 -11.30
N PHE A 198 -7.32 -5.33 -12.36
CA PHE A 198 -8.15 -6.51 -12.37
C PHE A 198 -7.66 -7.49 -13.43
N GLY A 199 -7.60 -8.77 -13.07
CA GLY A 199 -7.24 -9.87 -13.96
C GLY A 199 -8.25 -11.00 -13.84
N GLY A 200 -8.45 -11.75 -14.94
CA GLY A 200 -9.45 -12.80 -15.04
C GLY A 200 -10.45 -12.50 -16.14
N LYS A 201 -11.10 -13.55 -16.63
CA LYS A 201 -12.08 -13.42 -17.72
C LYS A 201 -13.44 -12.96 -17.21
N ASP A 202 -13.78 -13.42 -16.02
CA ASP A 202 -15.14 -13.32 -15.48
C ASP A 202 -15.32 -12.07 -14.62
N ILE A 203 -14.21 -11.46 -14.15
CA ILE A 203 -14.25 -10.24 -13.34
C ILE A 203 -14.99 -9.06 -13.99
N LYS A 204 -15.13 -9.06 -15.33
CA LYS A 204 -15.90 -8.05 -16.06
C LYS A 204 -17.41 -8.28 -15.96
N GLU A 205 -17.84 -9.46 -15.54
CA GLU A 205 -19.26 -9.77 -15.30
C GLU A 205 -19.68 -9.18 -13.95
N ASP A 206 -18.75 -9.14 -12.98
CA ASP A 206 -19.02 -8.68 -11.62
C ASP A 206 -18.66 -7.19 -11.44
N ILE A 207 -17.66 -6.70 -12.17
CA ILE A 207 -17.20 -5.30 -12.08
C ILE A 207 -17.44 -4.57 -13.39
N ASP A 208 -18.31 -3.57 -13.36
CA ASP A 208 -18.51 -2.63 -14.47
C ASP A 208 -17.30 -1.69 -14.61
N ILE A 209 -16.31 -2.15 -15.39
CA ILE A 209 -15.05 -1.44 -15.64
C ILE A 209 -15.30 -0.09 -16.33
N GLU A 210 -16.32 0.01 -17.19
CA GLU A 210 -16.63 1.29 -17.89
C GLU A 210 -17.15 2.32 -16.88
N LYS A 211 -18.04 1.90 -16.00
CA LYS A 211 -18.55 2.74 -14.93
C LYS A 211 -17.45 3.12 -13.95
N LEU A 212 -16.59 2.18 -13.55
CA LEU A 212 -15.45 2.45 -12.67
C LEU A 212 -14.52 3.49 -13.30
N ASN A 213 -14.20 3.37 -14.59
CA ASN A 213 -13.39 4.35 -15.32
C ASN A 213 -14.05 5.73 -15.39
N SER A 214 -15.38 5.82 -15.39
CA SER A 214 -16.09 7.10 -15.37
C SER A 214 -15.89 7.87 -14.06
N TYR A 215 -15.56 7.17 -12.98
CA TYR A 215 -15.32 7.74 -11.65
C TYR A 215 -13.86 8.10 -11.36
N LYS A 216 -12.91 7.77 -12.22
CA LYS A 216 -11.46 7.96 -11.98
C LYS A 216 -11.03 9.39 -11.61
N ASN A 217 -11.83 10.39 -11.95
CA ASN A 217 -11.59 11.80 -11.63
C ASN A 217 -12.57 12.35 -10.57
N GLN A 218 -13.37 11.50 -9.96
CA GLN A 218 -14.24 11.89 -8.85
C GLN A 218 -13.46 11.83 -7.54
N PRO A 219 -13.77 12.72 -6.58
CA PRO A 219 -13.17 12.64 -5.25
C PRO A 219 -13.73 11.43 -4.50
N PHE A 220 -12.82 10.57 -4.04
CA PHE A 220 -13.08 9.49 -3.11
C PHE A 220 -12.26 9.70 -1.85
N SER A 221 -12.63 9.02 -0.78
CA SER A 221 -11.88 9.03 0.47
C SER A 221 -11.43 7.62 0.86
N GLN A 222 -10.49 7.53 1.80
CA GLN A 222 -10.07 6.24 2.38
C GLN A 222 -11.22 5.54 3.13
N ASP A 223 -12.27 6.26 3.51
CA ASP A 223 -13.47 5.69 4.13
C ASP A 223 -14.18 4.70 3.17
N ASP A 224 -14.06 4.93 1.86
CA ASP A 224 -14.65 4.05 0.83
C ASP A 224 -13.95 2.68 0.74
N LEU A 225 -12.71 2.56 1.26
CA LEU A 225 -11.93 1.31 1.21
C LEU A 225 -12.64 0.15 1.93
N PHE A 226 -13.31 0.42 3.06
CA PHE A 226 -14.02 -0.59 3.82
C PHE A 226 -15.09 -1.28 2.95
N HIS A 227 -15.96 -0.49 2.35
CA HIS A 227 -17.05 -0.98 1.50
C HIS A 227 -16.54 -1.54 0.17
N THR A 228 -15.46 -0.98 -0.37
CA THR A 228 -14.82 -1.52 -1.59
C THR A 228 -14.33 -2.95 -1.36
N LEU A 229 -13.67 -3.22 -0.23
CA LEU A 229 -13.20 -4.58 0.08
C LEU A 229 -14.36 -5.54 0.35
N LEU A 230 -15.43 -5.12 1.03
CA LEU A 230 -16.63 -5.96 1.17
C LEU A 230 -17.21 -6.34 -0.19
N GLY A 231 -17.34 -5.36 -1.09
CA GLY A 231 -17.85 -5.61 -2.45
C GLY A 231 -16.96 -6.54 -3.27
N LEU A 232 -15.62 -6.39 -3.19
CA LEU A 232 -14.68 -7.26 -3.90
C LEU A 232 -14.70 -8.72 -3.41
N PHE A 233 -15.10 -8.96 -2.18
CA PHE A 233 -15.23 -10.29 -1.59
C PHE A 233 -16.69 -10.75 -1.47
N GLU A 234 -17.63 -10.02 -2.08
CA GLU A 234 -19.08 -10.34 -2.07
C GLU A 234 -19.64 -10.60 -0.65
N VAL A 235 -19.15 -9.86 0.34
CA VAL A 235 -19.59 -9.95 1.73
C VAL A 235 -20.72 -8.94 1.97
N GLU A 236 -21.93 -9.45 2.32
CA GLU A 236 -23.13 -8.68 2.67
C GLU A 236 -23.20 -8.32 4.17
#